data_9a0163e9989df4a0a0954c0074a9d880
#
_entry.id   9a0163e9989df4a0a0954c0074a9d880
#
_cell.length_a   1.000
_cell.length_b   1.000
_cell.length_c   1.000
_cell.angle_alpha   90.00
_cell.angle_beta   90.00
_cell.angle_gamma   90.00
#
_symmetry.space_group_name_H-M   'P 1'
#
loop_
_entity.id
_entity.type
_entity.pdbx_description
1 polymer ?
#
loop_
_entity_poly.entity_id
_entity_poly.type
_entity_poly.pdbx_seq_one_letter_code
_entity_poly.pdbx_strand_id
1 'polypeptide(L)'
;MPVYNADRHLRQCLDSVVCQTLQDIEIICIDDGSTDNSLEILEEYARKDRRIRIIRQSNMGAAAARNNGLQHAKGEYLSILDCDDFFEPDMLEKSYLRAKETDSDIVVFRCDLYDDRTGHYRSGNYALRRDLLPEKDVFSALDVQKNVFCLCMGWAWDKLFRRRFVEEHGMQFQLQRTTNDLLFVFTGLIRAERIAVMDDVFAHYRQSEGTLSVTREKSWMCFYDALMALREELHKAGLYERFEQDFKNYCIHLTLWQLKTLKEPTYTLLYNKLREEWFAQMGVLDHPETYFYNPAEYQQFRNICKHPVGWKEETPNTKTVVKAESTKKPVGKSKKRSIRDTIGKAIHKLRSLIFDKL
;
A
#
# COMPACT_ATOMS: atom_id res chain seq x y z
N MET A 1 -0.95 11.21 14.91
CA MET A 1 0.12 10.22 14.80
C MET A 1 -0.07 9.15 15.88
N PRO A 2 -0.34 7.87 15.53
CA PRO A 2 -0.37 6.76 16.48
C PRO A 2 1.06 6.39 16.89
N VAL A 3 1.27 6.05 18.17
CA VAL A 3 2.57 5.63 18.71
C VAL A 3 2.39 4.39 19.57
N TYR A 4 3.11 3.31 19.24
CA TYR A 4 3.15 2.10 20.04
C TYR A 4 4.50 1.40 19.87
N ASN A 5 5.29 1.34 20.93
CA ASN A 5 6.61 0.70 20.97
C ASN A 5 7.50 1.12 19.78
N ALA A 6 7.68 2.44 19.62
CA ALA A 6 8.36 3.08 18.50
C ALA A 6 9.66 3.79 18.91
N ASP A 7 10.22 3.54 20.08
CA ASP A 7 11.35 4.30 20.66
C ASP A 7 12.56 4.39 19.71
N ARG A 8 12.76 3.36 18.89
CA ARG A 8 13.87 3.29 17.94
C ARG A 8 13.83 4.41 16.86
N HIS A 9 12.64 4.78 16.36
CA HIS A 9 12.48 5.69 15.21
C HIS A 9 11.75 6.99 15.56
N LEU A 10 11.07 7.00 16.70
CA LEU A 10 10.19 8.10 17.11
C LEU A 10 10.89 9.46 17.19
N ARG A 11 12.15 9.51 17.62
CA ARG A 11 12.91 10.78 17.68
C ARG A 11 13.10 11.39 16.30
N GLN A 12 13.52 10.60 15.28
CA GLN A 12 13.70 11.10 13.94
C GLN A 12 12.38 11.56 13.32
N CYS A 13 11.29 10.82 13.55
CA CYS A 13 9.96 11.23 13.14
C CYS A 13 9.57 12.56 13.77
N LEU A 14 9.66 12.70 15.09
CA LEU A 14 9.32 13.93 15.79
C LEU A 14 10.19 15.11 15.36
N ASP A 15 11.51 14.92 15.19
CA ASP A 15 12.40 15.96 14.68
C ASP A 15 11.91 16.48 13.33
N SER A 16 11.52 15.61 12.41
CA SER A 16 11.03 16.02 11.09
C SER A 16 9.69 16.77 11.15
N VAL A 17 8.85 16.49 12.17
CA VAL A 17 7.55 17.15 12.34
C VAL A 17 7.68 18.46 13.11
N VAL A 18 8.51 18.56 14.14
CA VAL A 18 8.70 19.82 14.89
C VAL A 18 9.47 20.85 14.07
N CYS A 19 10.32 20.40 13.14
CA CYS A 19 11.10 21.26 12.23
C CYS A 19 10.32 21.68 10.97
N GLN A 20 9.03 21.41 10.87
CA GLN A 20 8.23 21.85 9.72
C GLN A 20 8.23 23.40 9.61
N THR A 21 8.34 23.89 8.36
CA THR A 21 8.35 25.33 8.07
C THR A 21 7.01 25.99 8.37
N LEU A 22 5.90 25.28 8.20
CA LEU A 22 4.57 25.73 8.64
C LEU A 22 4.52 25.69 10.18
N GLN A 23 4.41 26.88 10.80
CA GLN A 23 4.45 27.01 12.27
C GLN A 23 3.07 26.82 12.93
N ASP A 24 1.98 27.17 12.24
CA ASP A 24 0.61 27.06 12.76
C ASP A 24 0.10 25.63 12.59
N ILE A 25 0.63 24.74 13.40
CA ILE A 25 0.28 23.31 13.45
C ILE A 25 0.02 22.86 14.88
N GLU A 26 -0.83 21.86 15.05
CA GLU A 26 -0.94 21.05 16.24
C GLU A 26 -0.42 19.62 15.95
N ILE A 27 0.30 19.04 16.90
CA ILE A 27 0.90 17.71 16.78
C ILE A 27 0.24 16.81 17.82
N ILE A 28 -0.69 15.98 17.39
CA ILE A 28 -1.45 15.08 18.26
C ILE A 28 -0.81 13.68 18.20
N CYS A 29 -0.14 13.28 19.28
CA CYS A 29 0.45 11.97 19.45
C CYS A 29 -0.46 11.10 20.33
N ILE A 30 -0.90 9.97 19.78
CA ILE A 30 -1.72 9.00 20.53
C ILE A 30 -0.82 7.85 20.97
N ASP A 31 -0.43 7.85 22.25
CA ASP A 31 0.27 6.71 22.85
C ASP A 31 -0.72 5.56 23.08
N ASP A 32 -0.61 4.51 22.27
CA ASP A 32 -1.48 3.34 22.26
C ASP A 32 -1.00 2.28 23.28
N GLY A 33 -0.62 2.74 24.49
CA GLY A 33 -0.19 1.88 25.58
C GLY A 33 1.21 1.32 25.40
N SER A 34 2.18 2.15 24.99
CA SER A 34 3.57 1.75 24.84
C SER A 34 4.17 1.22 26.14
N THR A 35 5.04 0.22 26.03
CA THR A 35 5.76 -0.44 27.12
C THR A 35 7.27 -0.24 27.05
N ASP A 36 7.75 0.42 25.98
CA ASP A 36 9.13 0.86 25.78
C ASP A 36 9.30 2.33 26.18
N ASN A 37 10.38 2.99 25.74
CA ASN A 37 10.66 4.39 26.05
C ASN A 37 9.85 5.40 25.21
N SER A 38 8.90 4.97 24.39
CA SER A 38 8.14 5.86 23.48
C SER A 38 7.43 6.98 24.23
N LEU A 39 6.75 6.66 25.34
CA LEU A 39 6.05 7.67 26.14
C LEU A 39 7.02 8.72 26.72
N GLU A 40 8.16 8.29 27.24
CA GLU A 40 9.18 9.19 27.81
C GLU A 40 9.72 10.14 26.72
N ILE A 41 9.93 9.63 25.51
CA ILE A 41 10.33 10.44 24.34
C ILE A 41 9.26 11.47 23.99
N LEU A 42 7.99 11.07 23.92
CA LEU A 42 6.88 12.01 23.66
C LEU A 42 6.83 13.11 24.71
N GLU A 43 6.96 12.77 26.00
CA GLU A 43 6.95 13.73 27.10
C GLU A 43 8.15 14.68 27.05
N GLU A 44 9.33 14.19 26.62
CA GLU A 44 10.51 15.04 26.41
C GLU A 44 10.24 16.09 25.35
N TYR A 45 9.67 15.69 24.19
CA TYR A 45 9.35 16.62 23.09
C TYR A 45 8.23 17.59 23.47
N ALA A 46 7.18 17.12 24.13
CA ALA A 46 6.08 17.99 24.57
C ALA A 46 6.50 19.07 25.60
N ARG A 47 7.54 18.81 26.41
CA ARG A 47 8.14 19.85 27.27
C ARG A 47 8.89 20.93 26.48
N LYS A 48 9.39 20.61 25.29
CA LYS A 48 10.18 21.54 24.44
C LYS A 48 9.31 22.27 23.43
N ASP A 49 8.23 21.65 22.97
CA ASP A 49 7.34 22.17 21.93
C ASP A 49 5.86 22.11 22.36
N ARG A 50 5.28 23.27 22.65
CA ARG A 50 3.89 23.41 23.10
C ARG A 50 2.83 22.99 22.07
N ARG A 51 3.21 22.78 20.80
CA ARG A 51 2.33 22.30 19.74
C ARG A 51 2.03 20.80 19.91
N ILE A 52 2.85 20.07 20.66
CA ILE A 52 2.70 18.63 20.90
C ILE A 52 1.70 18.40 22.03
N ARG A 53 0.69 17.62 21.70
CA ARG A 53 -0.30 17.11 22.65
C ARG A 53 -0.27 15.59 22.69
N ILE A 54 -0.07 15.01 23.86
CA ILE A 54 -0.06 13.56 24.07
C ILE A 54 -1.42 13.13 24.62
N ILE A 55 -2.00 12.11 24.00
CA ILE A 55 -3.21 11.43 24.48
C ILE A 55 -2.83 9.96 24.67
N ARG A 56 -3.15 9.42 25.84
CA ARG A 56 -2.85 8.03 26.17
C ARG A 56 -4.11 7.18 26.12
N GLN A 57 -3.99 5.97 25.60
CA GLN A 57 -5.04 4.96 25.63
C GLN A 57 -4.46 3.57 25.91
N SER A 58 -5.30 2.62 26.29
CA SER A 58 -4.91 1.21 26.26
C SER A 58 -4.69 0.75 24.84
N ASN A 59 -3.80 -0.22 24.61
CA ASN A 59 -3.50 -0.71 23.26
C ASN A 59 -4.76 -1.26 22.57
N MET A 60 -5.20 -0.57 21.54
CA MET A 60 -6.34 -0.89 20.69
C MET A 60 -5.96 -0.95 19.19
N GLY A 61 -4.69 -0.73 18.87
CA GLY A 61 -4.14 -0.75 17.52
C GLY A 61 -4.17 0.60 16.80
N ALA A 62 -3.36 0.71 15.75
CA ALA A 62 -3.12 1.97 15.03
C ALA A 62 -4.41 2.63 14.50
N ALA A 63 -5.37 1.85 14.04
CA ALA A 63 -6.67 2.37 13.56
C ALA A 63 -7.44 3.09 14.67
N ALA A 64 -7.55 2.48 15.85
CA ALA A 64 -8.23 3.09 17.00
C ALA A 64 -7.50 4.36 17.45
N ALA A 65 -6.17 4.33 17.48
CA ALA A 65 -5.35 5.49 17.82
C ALA A 65 -5.54 6.64 16.79
N ARG A 66 -5.55 6.34 15.49
CA ARG A 66 -5.84 7.35 14.46
C ARG A 66 -7.25 7.92 14.61
N ASN A 67 -8.27 7.09 14.82
CA ASN A 67 -9.64 7.55 15.04
C ASN A 67 -9.76 8.42 16.29
N ASN A 68 -9.07 8.07 17.37
CA ASN A 68 -8.98 8.91 18.57
C ASN A 68 -8.32 10.27 18.25
N GLY A 69 -7.23 10.26 17.49
CA GLY A 69 -6.56 11.49 17.02
C GLY A 69 -7.48 12.38 16.18
N LEU A 70 -8.26 11.82 15.26
CA LEU A 70 -9.24 12.55 14.45
C LEU A 70 -10.27 13.31 15.29
N GLN A 71 -10.77 12.69 16.39
CA GLN A 71 -11.73 13.34 17.29
C GLN A 71 -11.18 14.55 18.03
N HIS A 72 -9.86 14.66 18.15
CA HIS A 72 -9.19 15.74 18.87
C HIS A 72 -8.59 16.82 17.97
N ALA A 73 -8.51 16.55 16.67
CA ALA A 73 -7.96 17.48 15.70
C ALA A 73 -8.85 18.70 15.47
N LYS A 74 -8.22 19.89 15.41
CA LYS A 74 -8.88 21.20 15.22
C LYS A 74 -8.36 21.94 13.99
N GLY A 75 -7.23 21.53 13.43
CA GLY A 75 -6.65 22.13 12.26
C GLY A 75 -7.58 22.13 11.05
N GLU A 76 -7.42 23.05 10.14
CA GLU A 76 -8.22 23.13 8.90
C GLU A 76 -7.97 21.90 8.00
N TYR A 77 -6.75 21.41 8.00
CA TYR A 77 -6.32 20.20 7.29
C TYR A 77 -5.71 19.18 8.25
N LEU A 78 -5.70 17.94 7.83
CA LEU A 78 -5.19 16.78 8.58
C LEU A 78 -4.06 16.11 7.80
N SER A 79 -2.89 15.96 8.42
CA SER A 79 -1.82 15.08 7.99
C SER A 79 -1.75 13.90 8.97
N ILE A 80 -1.91 12.69 8.47
CA ILE A 80 -2.02 11.47 9.31
C ILE A 80 -0.73 10.69 9.14
N LEU A 81 0.21 10.90 10.06
CA LEU A 81 1.58 10.43 9.94
C LEU A 81 1.81 9.16 10.77
N ASP A 82 2.70 8.29 10.30
CA ASP A 82 3.19 7.14 11.03
C ASP A 82 4.49 7.48 11.79
N CYS A 83 4.68 6.93 12.98
CA CYS A 83 5.75 7.33 13.91
C CYS A 83 7.11 6.68 13.60
N ASP A 84 7.19 5.81 12.62
CA ASP A 84 8.42 5.17 12.13
C ASP A 84 8.96 5.81 10.83
N ASP A 85 8.19 6.71 10.20
CA ASP A 85 8.57 7.45 9.01
C ASP A 85 9.15 8.84 9.35
N PHE A 86 9.68 9.56 8.36
CA PHE A 86 10.14 10.94 8.50
C PHE A 86 9.85 11.76 7.25
N PHE A 87 9.87 13.09 7.38
CA PHE A 87 9.26 13.97 6.39
C PHE A 87 10.18 15.16 6.06
N GLU A 88 10.08 15.66 4.83
CA GLU A 88 10.77 16.87 4.41
C GLU A 88 10.27 18.11 5.18
N PRO A 89 11.14 19.08 5.50
CA PRO A 89 10.78 20.23 6.35
C PRO A 89 9.67 21.11 5.81
N ASP A 90 9.47 21.17 4.50
CA ASP A 90 8.50 22.02 3.82
C ASP A 90 7.23 21.27 3.39
N MET A 91 7.08 20.01 3.79
CA MET A 91 5.93 19.15 3.43
C MET A 91 4.60 19.81 3.79
N LEU A 92 4.43 20.21 5.05
CA LEU A 92 3.15 20.75 5.51
C LEU A 92 2.85 22.13 4.91
N GLU A 93 3.86 22.99 4.77
CA GLU A 93 3.68 24.32 4.18
C GLU A 93 3.26 24.22 2.72
N LYS A 94 4.01 23.49 1.91
CA LYS A 94 3.75 23.36 0.47
C LYS A 94 2.42 22.64 0.21
N SER A 95 2.13 21.55 0.91
CA SER A 95 0.86 20.82 0.74
C SER A 95 -0.34 21.65 1.21
N TYR A 96 -0.20 22.44 2.29
CA TYR A 96 -1.22 23.38 2.74
C TYR A 96 -1.46 24.49 1.72
N LEU A 97 -0.40 25.15 1.21
CA LEU A 97 -0.52 26.19 0.19
C LEU A 97 -1.19 25.64 -1.08
N ARG A 98 -0.80 24.44 -1.51
CA ARG A 98 -1.42 23.77 -2.64
C ARG A 98 -2.91 23.52 -2.40
N ALA A 99 -3.27 23.01 -1.21
CA ALA A 99 -4.65 22.78 -0.83
C ALA A 99 -5.48 24.07 -0.83
N LYS A 100 -4.91 25.19 -0.36
CA LYS A 100 -5.57 26.51 -0.36
C LYS A 100 -5.74 27.09 -1.76
N GLU A 101 -4.69 27.01 -2.59
CA GLU A 101 -4.69 27.48 -3.98
C GLU A 101 -5.77 26.75 -4.81
N THR A 102 -5.86 25.46 -4.63
CA THR A 102 -6.75 24.60 -5.41
C THR A 102 -8.10 24.35 -4.75
N ASP A 103 -8.31 24.85 -3.55
CA ASP A 103 -9.48 24.55 -2.70
C ASP A 103 -9.77 23.04 -2.59
N SER A 104 -8.69 22.24 -2.44
CA SER A 104 -8.79 20.78 -2.50
C SER A 104 -9.26 20.15 -1.21
N ASP A 105 -10.02 19.05 -1.35
CA ASP A 105 -10.41 18.17 -0.25
C ASP A 105 -9.25 17.26 0.14
N ILE A 106 -8.45 16.86 -0.87
CA ILE A 106 -7.27 16.01 -0.70
C ILE A 106 -6.15 16.54 -1.56
N VAL A 107 -4.95 16.63 -0.98
CA VAL A 107 -3.70 16.79 -1.72
C VAL A 107 -2.88 15.52 -1.56
N VAL A 108 -2.47 14.92 -2.67
CA VAL A 108 -1.62 13.72 -2.71
C VAL A 108 -0.21 14.14 -3.12
N PHE A 109 0.81 13.69 -2.40
CA PHE A 109 2.19 13.93 -2.72
C PHE A 109 2.98 12.62 -2.81
N ARG A 110 4.23 12.70 -3.25
CA ARG A 110 5.05 11.51 -3.47
C ARG A 110 5.85 11.14 -2.22
N CYS A 111 6.25 9.90 -2.20
CA CYS A 111 7.20 9.37 -1.23
C CYS A 111 8.35 8.64 -1.92
N ASP A 112 9.39 8.37 -1.18
CA ASP A 112 10.40 7.37 -1.49
C ASP A 112 10.48 6.30 -0.38
N LEU A 113 11.30 5.31 -0.61
CA LEU A 113 11.53 4.20 0.31
C LEU A 113 12.91 4.35 0.93
N TYR A 114 12.97 4.42 2.24
CA TYR A 114 14.21 4.46 2.99
C TYR A 114 14.56 3.10 3.58
N ASP A 115 15.67 2.50 3.16
CA ASP A 115 16.18 1.25 3.74
C ASP A 115 16.94 1.57 5.03
N ASP A 116 16.33 1.25 6.17
CA ASP A 116 16.87 1.55 7.51
C ASP A 116 18.23 0.88 7.80
N ARG A 117 18.52 -0.23 7.13
CA ARG A 117 19.78 -0.97 7.30
C ARG A 117 20.95 -0.35 6.52
N THR A 118 20.68 0.20 5.35
CA THR A 118 21.71 0.70 4.44
C THR A 118 21.78 2.22 4.34
N GLY A 119 20.73 2.91 4.80
CA GLY A 119 20.59 4.37 4.65
C GLY A 119 20.30 4.82 3.21
N HIS A 120 19.99 3.89 2.30
CA HIS A 120 19.75 4.21 0.90
C HIS A 120 18.27 4.48 0.62
N TYR A 121 18.03 5.46 -0.27
CA TYR A 121 16.71 5.77 -0.79
C TYR A 121 16.45 5.01 -2.09
N ARG A 122 15.21 4.61 -2.29
CA ARG A 122 14.70 4.03 -3.54
C ARG A 122 13.43 4.75 -3.93
N SER A 123 13.20 4.89 -5.24
CA SER A 123 12.00 5.54 -5.74
C SER A 123 10.71 4.85 -5.29
N GLY A 124 9.76 5.65 -4.80
CA GLY A 124 8.38 5.25 -4.49
C GLY A 124 7.39 5.56 -5.61
N ASN A 125 7.82 5.59 -6.88
CA ASN A 125 6.97 5.98 -8.02
C ASN A 125 5.66 5.19 -8.15
N TYR A 126 5.59 3.99 -7.59
CA TYR A 126 4.37 3.19 -7.57
C TYR A 126 3.31 3.72 -6.60
N ALA A 127 3.70 4.57 -5.64
CA ALA A 127 2.78 5.12 -4.64
C ALA A 127 1.78 6.11 -5.26
N LEU A 128 2.18 6.78 -6.34
CA LEU A 128 1.33 7.65 -7.16
C LEU A 128 1.55 7.37 -8.64
N ARG A 129 0.56 6.78 -9.30
CA ARG A 129 0.59 6.37 -10.70
C ARG A 129 0.24 7.53 -11.62
N ARG A 130 1.27 8.24 -12.10
CA ARG A 130 1.11 9.40 -12.98
C ARG A 130 0.44 9.07 -14.31
N ASP A 131 0.61 7.86 -14.79
CA ASP A 131 -0.01 7.36 -16.03
C ASP A 131 -1.53 7.17 -15.92
N LEU A 132 -2.08 7.24 -14.71
CA LEU A 132 -3.51 7.17 -14.43
C LEU A 132 -4.13 8.54 -14.13
N LEU A 133 -3.32 9.60 -13.94
CA LEU A 133 -3.82 10.93 -13.66
C LEU A 133 -4.61 11.48 -14.86
N PRO A 134 -5.75 12.12 -14.65
CA PRO A 134 -6.43 12.87 -15.69
C PRO A 134 -5.64 14.12 -16.10
N GLU A 135 -5.89 14.63 -17.30
CA GLU A 135 -5.30 15.90 -17.78
C GLU A 135 -6.00 17.12 -17.14
N LYS A 136 -6.02 17.15 -15.80
CA LYS A 136 -6.61 18.21 -14.99
C LYS A 136 -5.74 18.48 -13.79
N ASP A 137 -5.54 19.73 -13.45
CA ASP A 137 -4.78 20.14 -12.27
C ASP A 137 -5.51 19.78 -10.96
N VAL A 138 -6.83 19.88 -10.97
CA VAL A 138 -7.74 19.44 -9.89
C VAL A 138 -8.79 18.53 -10.51
N PHE A 139 -9.00 17.37 -9.91
CA PHE A 139 -9.89 16.34 -10.45
C PHE A 139 -10.66 15.62 -9.33
N SER A 140 -11.62 14.82 -9.72
CA SER A 140 -12.32 13.85 -8.86
C SER A 140 -12.05 12.43 -9.33
N ALA A 141 -12.42 11.43 -8.54
CA ALA A 141 -12.33 10.03 -8.96
C ALA A 141 -13.10 9.75 -10.26
N LEU A 142 -14.15 10.53 -10.54
CA LEU A 142 -14.96 10.40 -11.77
C LEU A 142 -14.20 10.80 -13.04
N ASP A 143 -13.16 11.60 -12.92
CA ASP A 143 -12.30 12.03 -14.04
C ASP A 143 -11.25 10.97 -14.40
N VAL A 144 -10.98 10.01 -13.51
CA VAL A 144 -10.05 8.90 -13.76
C VAL A 144 -10.70 7.89 -14.69
N GLN A 145 -10.06 7.61 -15.82
CA GLN A 145 -10.65 6.76 -16.86
C GLN A 145 -10.80 5.30 -16.42
N LYS A 146 -9.80 4.76 -15.73
CA LYS A 146 -9.73 3.37 -15.25
C LYS A 146 -8.72 3.21 -14.13
N ASN A 147 -8.81 2.09 -13.40
CA ASN A 147 -7.88 1.76 -12.31
C ASN A 147 -7.83 2.81 -11.20
N VAL A 148 -8.96 3.43 -10.86
CA VAL A 148 -9.01 4.50 -9.87
C VAL A 148 -8.40 4.10 -8.52
N PHE A 149 -8.58 2.87 -8.08
CA PHE A 149 -8.00 2.35 -6.83
C PHE A 149 -6.51 1.99 -6.92
N CYS A 150 -5.93 2.08 -8.13
CA CYS A 150 -4.48 1.99 -8.34
C CYS A 150 -3.82 3.36 -8.58
N LEU A 151 -4.59 4.45 -8.57
CA LEU A 151 -4.07 5.81 -8.79
C LEU A 151 -3.04 6.20 -7.73
N CYS A 152 -3.37 5.93 -6.48
CA CYS A 152 -2.45 6.10 -5.34
C CYS A 152 -2.59 4.92 -4.38
N MET A 153 -1.56 4.73 -3.55
CA MET A 153 -1.64 3.71 -2.51
C MET A 153 -2.68 4.10 -1.45
N GLY A 154 -3.27 3.09 -0.83
CA GLY A 154 -4.22 3.25 0.28
C GLY A 154 -3.56 3.71 1.59
N TRP A 155 -2.43 4.42 1.54
CA TRP A 155 -1.75 5.01 2.70
C TRP A 155 -2.29 6.39 3.02
N ALA A 156 -2.37 6.74 4.29
CA ALA A 156 -2.87 8.03 4.71
C ALA A 156 -1.77 9.10 4.84
N TRP A 157 -0.51 8.69 5.08
CA TRP A 157 0.61 9.57 5.43
C TRP A 157 1.24 10.31 4.23
N ASP A 158 0.94 9.95 3.01
CA ASP A 158 1.33 10.64 1.77
C ASP A 158 0.24 11.59 1.25
N LYS A 159 -0.66 12.03 2.17
CA LYS A 159 -1.80 12.88 1.82
C LYS A 159 -2.09 13.94 2.89
N LEU A 160 -2.62 15.07 2.43
CA LEU A 160 -3.24 16.09 3.27
C LEU A 160 -4.74 16.09 3.01
N PHE A 161 -5.56 15.99 4.07
CA PHE A 161 -7.02 15.92 3.97
C PHE A 161 -7.65 17.19 4.57
N ARG A 162 -8.65 17.76 3.93
CA ARG A 162 -9.46 18.81 4.54
C ARG A 162 -10.27 18.22 5.71
N ARG A 163 -10.10 18.74 6.94
CA ARG A 163 -10.78 18.19 8.12
C ARG A 163 -12.29 18.18 7.98
N ARG A 164 -12.89 19.28 7.52
CA ARG A 164 -14.34 19.38 7.31
C ARG A 164 -14.85 18.29 6.36
N PHE A 165 -14.15 18.03 5.27
CA PHE A 165 -14.48 16.94 4.33
C PHE A 165 -14.48 15.57 5.02
N VAL A 166 -13.47 15.28 5.85
CA VAL A 166 -13.38 14.03 6.63
C VAL A 166 -14.56 13.89 7.59
N GLU A 167 -14.94 14.98 8.28
CA GLU A 167 -16.06 15.02 9.23
C GLU A 167 -17.42 14.85 8.53
N GLU A 168 -17.66 15.57 7.44
CA GLU A 168 -18.93 15.54 6.67
C GLU A 168 -19.22 14.15 6.09
N HIS A 169 -18.17 13.40 5.73
CA HIS A 169 -18.30 12.04 5.21
C HIS A 169 -18.13 10.94 6.28
N GLY A 170 -17.98 11.32 7.55
CA GLY A 170 -17.85 10.37 8.65
C GLY A 170 -16.67 9.38 8.47
N MET A 171 -15.58 9.82 7.84
CA MET A 171 -14.47 8.96 7.48
C MET A 171 -13.74 8.45 8.73
N GLN A 172 -13.54 7.15 8.82
CA GLN A 172 -12.86 6.48 9.92
C GLN A 172 -11.94 5.38 9.44
N PHE A 173 -10.87 5.13 10.17
CA PHE A 173 -10.00 3.98 9.97
C PHE A 173 -10.72 2.71 10.44
N GLN A 174 -10.63 1.66 9.64
CA GLN A 174 -11.24 0.36 9.96
C GLN A 174 -10.48 -0.32 11.11
N LEU A 175 -11.22 -0.74 12.16
CA LEU A 175 -10.63 -1.36 13.34
C LEU A 175 -10.12 -2.77 13.04
N GLN A 176 -8.93 -2.85 12.47
CA GLN A 176 -8.23 -4.09 12.14
C GLN A 176 -6.71 -3.89 12.20
N ARG A 177 -5.97 -4.99 12.23
CA ARG A 177 -4.53 -4.98 12.48
C ARG A 177 -3.72 -4.34 11.33
N THR A 178 -4.01 -4.71 10.09
CA THR A 178 -3.31 -4.23 8.88
C THR A 178 -4.34 -3.80 7.84
N THR A 179 -3.92 -3.06 6.81
CA THR A 179 -4.81 -2.56 5.75
C THR A 179 -5.98 -1.71 6.31
N ASN A 180 -5.79 -1.15 7.50
CA ASN A 180 -6.80 -0.37 8.22
C ASN A 180 -7.01 1.03 7.64
N ASP A 181 -6.07 1.53 6.85
CA ASP A 181 -6.05 2.81 6.16
C ASP A 181 -6.78 2.77 4.80
N LEU A 182 -6.87 1.60 4.16
CA LEU A 182 -7.45 1.45 2.82
C LEU A 182 -8.86 2.03 2.73
N LEU A 183 -9.74 1.67 3.67
CA LEU A 183 -11.12 2.16 3.67
C LEU A 183 -11.15 3.69 3.80
N PHE A 184 -10.40 4.28 4.75
CA PHE A 184 -10.32 5.72 4.96
C PHE A 184 -9.87 6.45 3.68
N VAL A 185 -8.76 6.00 3.10
CA VAL A 185 -8.17 6.65 1.93
C VAL A 185 -9.07 6.53 0.70
N PHE A 186 -9.62 5.36 0.44
CA PHE A 186 -10.46 5.17 -0.75
C PHE A 186 -11.87 5.71 -0.59
N THR A 187 -12.40 5.79 0.63
CA THR A 187 -13.59 6.61 0.91
C THR A 187 -13.30 8.07 0.54
N GLY A 188 -12.18 8.61 0.98
CA GLY A 188 -11.75 9.95 0.60
C GLY A 188 -11.64 10.10 -0.92
N LEU A 189 -10.96 9.17 -1.60
CA LEU A 189 -10.77 9.22 -3.05
C LEU A 189 -12.09 9.29 -3.82
N ILE A 190 -13.06 8.44 -3.48
CA ILE A 190 -14.35 8.36 -4.21
C ILE A 190 -15.33 9.47 -3.86
N ARG A 191 -15.17 10.11 -2.68
CA ARG A 191 -16.04 11.17 -2.18
C ARG A 191 -15.54 12.57 -2.50
N ALA A 192 -14.22 12.73 -2.69
CA ALA A 192 -13.62 14.04 -2.95
C ALA A 192 -14.04 14.57 -4.33
N GLU A 193 -14.50 15.81 -4.33
CA GLU A 193 -14.79 16.55 -5.56
C GLU A 193 -13.52 17.22 -6.10
N ARG A 194 -12.56 17.51 -5.24
CA ARG A 194 -11.36 18.29 -5.55
C ARG A 194 -10.11 17.63 -5.00
N ILE A 195 -9.42 16.88 -5.85
CA ILE A 195 -8.14 16.23 -5.55
C ILE A 195 -7.05 16.97 -6.33
N ALA A 196 -6.00 17.40 -5.63
CA ALA A 196 -4.79 17.94 -6.24
C ALA A 196 -3.61 16.97 -5.99
N VAL A 197 -2.64 17.02 -6.89
CA VAL A 197 -1.43 16.20 -6.79
C VAL A 197 -0.19 17.10 -6.81
N MET A 198 0.83 16.70 -6.08
CA MET A 198 2.16 17.32 -6.06
C MET A 198 3.24 16.31 -6.47
N ASP A 199 4.23 16.80 -7.19
CA ASP A 199 5.35 15.97 -7.65
C ASP A 199 6.50 15.88 -6.64
N ASP A 200 6.42 16.69 -5.58
CA ASP A 200 7.41 16.70 -4.53
C ASP A 200 7.40 15.39 -3.74
N VAL A 201 8.59 14.89 -3.43
CA VAL A 201 8.80 13.78 -2.52
C VAL A 201 8.92 14.34 -1.12
N PHE A 202 7.91 14.14 -0.29
CA PHE A 202 7.85 14.72 1.05
C PHE A 202 7.95 13.70 2.18
N ALA A 203 7.61 12.46 1.91
CA ALA A 203 7.60 11.42 2.91
C ALA A 203 8.64 10.33 2.58
N HIS A 204 9.33 9.86 3.60
CA HIS A 204 10.32 8.81 3.52
C HIS A 204 9.83 7.59 4.26
N TYR A 205 9.25 6.63 3.49
CA TYR A 205 8.72 5.40 4.05
C TYR A 205 9.84 4.47 4.48
N ARG A 206 9.97 4.28 5.79
CA ARG A 206 11.02 3.45 6.36
C ARG A 206 10.73 1.97 6.19
N GLN A 207 11.73 1.27 5.63
CA GLN A 207 11.72 -0.18 5.54
C GLN A 207 12.66 -0.76 6.60
N SER A 208 12.09 -1.23 7.70
CA SER A 208 12.81 -1.86 8.80
C SER A 208 12.27 -3.26 9.11
N GLU A 209 13.09 -4.07 9.79
CA GLU A 209 12.65 -5.38 10.29
C GLU A 209 11.68 -5.18 11.46
N GLY A 210 10.63 -6.00 11.52
CA GLY A 210 9.66 -6.00 12.64
C GLY A 210 8.43 -5.12 12.45
N THR A 211 8.31 -4.38 11.33
CA THR A 211 7.11 -3.60 11.02
C THR A 211 5.87 -4.48 10.86
N LEU A 212 4.67 -3.89 11.00
CA LEU A 212 3.40 -4.60 10.76
C LEU A 212 3.36 -5.26 9.38
N SER A 213 4.01 -4.64 8.40
CA SER A 213 4.13 -5.16 7.04
C SER A 213 4.88 -6.49 6.95
N VAL A 214 5.81 -6.76 7.86
CA VAL A 214 6.59 -8.01 7.90
C VAL A 214 5.81 -9.15 8.58
N THR A 215 4.80 -8.83 9.40
CA THR A 215 4.00 -9.82 10.18
C THR A 215 2.60 -10.06 9.60
N ARG A 216 2.46 -9.93 8.28
CA ARG A 216 1.16 -10.05 7.56
C ARG A 216 0.48 -11.40 7.72
N GLU A 217 1.22 -12.47 7.95
CA GLU A 217 0.67 -13.80 8.20
C GLU A 217 -0.34 -13.81 9.36
N LYS A 218 -0.17 -12.92 10.35
CA LYS A 218 -1.08 -12.81 11.51
C LYS A 218 -2.40 -12.08 11.19
N SER A 219 -2.48 -11.43 10.04
CA SER A 219 -3.60 -10.58 9.63
C SER A 219 -3.95 -10.75 8.14
N TRP A 220 -3.71 -11.92 7.61
CA TRP A 220 -3.85 -12.22 6.19
C TRP A 220 -5.27 -12.02 5.64
N MET A 221 -6.30 -11.98 6.49
CA MET A 221 -7.69 -11.72 6.10
C MET A 221 -8.03 -10.23 6.01
N CYS A 222 -7.29 -9.35 6.70
CA CYS A 222 -7.66 -7.93 6.82
C CYS A 222 -7.85 -7.21 5.48
N PHE A 223 -7.11 -7.59 4.44
CA PHE A 223 -7.29 -6.98 3.12
C PHE A 223 -8.64 -7.33 2.49
N TYR A 224 -9.15 -8.54 2.73
CA TYR A 224 -10.46 -8.95 2.26
C TYR A 224 -11.57 -8.15 2.98
N ASP A 225 -11.47 -8.03 4.30
CA ASP A 225 -12.42 -7.25 5.09
C ASP A 225 -12.41 -5.77 4.65
N ALA A 226 -11.24 -5.22 4.32
CA ALA A 226 -11.11 -3.87 3.79
C ALA A 226 -11.77 -3.70 2.40
N LEU A 227 -11.60 -4.69 1.50
CA LEU A 227 -12.26 -4.69 0.19
C LEU A 227 -13.78 -4.77 0.33
N MET A 228 -14.28 -5.62 1.22
CA MET A 228 -15.73 -5.74 1.43
C MET A 228 -16.30 -4.45 2.04
N ALA A 229 -15.60 -3.83 2.98
CA ALA A 229 -15.99 -2.53 3.53
C ALA A 229 -15.99 -1.42 2.47
N LEU A 230 -14.99 -1.40 1.57
CA LEU A 230 -14.96 -0.46 0.44
C LEU A 230 -16.14 -0.69 -0.51
N ARG A 231 -16.52 -1.93 -0.79
CA ARG A 231 -17.72 -2.23 -1.60
C ARG A 231 -18.99 -1.66 -0.97
N GLU A 232 -19.17 -1.86 0.32
CA GLU A 232 -20.29 -1.30 1.06
C GLU A 232 -20.30 0.25 1.00
N GLU A 233 -19.12 0.86 1.10
CA GLU A 233 -19.00 2.31 0.99
C GLU A 233 -19.34 2.81 -0.43
N LEU A 234 -18.93 2.10 -1.47
CA LEU A 234 -19.34 2.40 -2.84
C LEU A 234 -20.86 2.33 -3.04
N HIS A 235 -21.53 1.34 -2.43
CA HIS A 235 -23.00 1.25 -2.46
C HIS A 235 -23.65 2.41 -1.70
N LYS A 236 -23.18 2.73 -0.49
CA LYS A 236 -23.68 3.89 0.29
C LYS A 236 -23.50 5.22 -0.44
N ALA A 237 -22.42 5.33 -1.20
CA ALA A 237 -22.14 6.51 -2.02
C ALA A 237 -23.02 6.59 -3.29
N GLY A 238 -23.71 5.52 -3.68
CA GLY A 238 -24.38 5.40 -4.98
C GLY A 238 -23.39 5.34 -6.16
N LEU A 239 -22.15 4.93 -5.92
CA LEU A 239 -21.06 4.94 -6.89
C LEU A 239 -20.62 3.54 -7.33
N TYR A 240 -21.25 2.48 -6.80
CA TYR A 240 -20.83 1.12 -7.10
C TYR A 240 -20.88 0.80 -8.59
N GLU A 241 -21.97 1.10 -9.27
CA GLU A 241 -22.13 0.85 -10.71
C GLU A 241 -21.06 1.59 -11.54
N ARG A 242 -20.70 2.81 -11.13
CA ARG A 242 -19.66 3.61 -11.82
C ARG A 242 -18.27 3.01 -11.64
N PHE A 243 -17.95 2.47 -10.48
CA PHE A 243 -16.63 1.96 -10.13
C PHE A 243 -16.56 0.43 -10.03
N GLU A 244 -17.60 -0.29 -10.39
CA GLU A 244 -17.64 -1.76 -10.29
C GLU A 244 -16.47 -2.44 -10.99
N GLN A 245 -16.19 -2.04 -12.23
CA GLN A 245 -15.07 -2.59 -13.00
C GLN A 245 -13.72 -2.29 -12.32
N ASP A 246 -13.51 -1.04 -11.88
CA ASP A 246 -12.30 -0.64 -11.16
C ASP A 246 -12.15 -1.41 -9.85
N PHE A 247 -13.22 -1.55 -9.09
CA PHE A 247 -13.24 -2.29 -7.83
C PHE A 247 -12.89 -3.77 -8.04
N LYS A 248 -13.51 -4.45 -9.00
CA LYS A 248 -13.24 -5.86 -9.31
C LYS A 248 -11.82 -6.08 -9.81
N ASN A 249 -11.29 -5.17 -10.62
CA ASN A 249 -9.89 -5.19 -11.05
C ASN A 249 -8.95 -5.01 -9.85
N TYR A 250 -9.27 -4.07 -8.96
CA TYR A 250 -8.48 -3.86 -7.74
C TYR A 250 -8.55 -5.06 -6.79
N CYS A 251 -9.69 -5.75 -6.67
CA CYS A 251 -9.79 -7.01 -5.92
C CYS A 251 -8.79 -8.05 -6.41
N ILE A 252 -8.69 -8.25 -7.73
CA ILE A 252 -7.70 -9.17 -8.31
C ILE A 252 -6.27 -8.69 -8.04
N HIS A 253 -5.98 -7.42 -8.32
CA HIS A 253 -4.67 -6.83 -8.11
C HIS A 253 -4.17 -7.01 -6.67
N LEU A 254 -4.95 -6.55 -5.69
CA LEU A 254 -4.58 -6.62 -4.27
C LEU A 254 -4.47 -8.07 -3.78
N THR A 255 -5.37 -8.94 -4.20
CA THR A 255 -5.34 -10.37 -3.86
C THR A 255 -4.07 -11.07 -4.35
N LEU A 256 -3.71 -10.86 -5.61
CA LEU A 256 -2.49 -11.45 -6.18
C LEU A 256 -1.23 -10.89 -5.55
N TRP A 257 -1.23 -9.60 -5.19
CA TRP A 257 -0.14 -9.02 -4.44
C TRP A 257 -0.01 -9.64 -3.03
N GLN A 258 -1.13 -9.83 -2.32
CA GLN A 258 -1.13 -10.51 -1.01
C GLN A 258 -0.55 -11.92 -1.12
N LEU A 259 -1.01 -12.73 -2.09
CA LEU A 259 -0.48 -14.08 -2.30
C LEU A 259 1.04 -14.10 -2.49
N LYS A 260 1.60 -13.14 -3.25
CA LYS A 260 3.04 -13.04 -3.49
C LYS A 260 3.86 -12.70 -2.24
N THR A 261 3.24 -12.11 -1.22
CA THR A 261 3.93 -11.64 0.00
C THR A 261 3.82 -12.62 1.17
N LEU A 262 2.92 -13.59 1.12
CA LEU A 262 2.70 -14.57 2.18
C LEU A 262 3.57 -15.81 1.99
N LYS A 263 3.91 -16.45 3.12
CA LYS A 263 4.65 -17.71 3.18
C LYS A 263 3.73 -18.85 3.61
N GLU A 264 4.19 -20.08 3.46
CA GLU A 264 3.50 -21.24 4.02
C GLU A 264 3.46 -21.20 5.57
N PRO A 265 2.37 -21.65 6.20
CA PRO A 265 1.16 -22.24 5.61
C PRO A 265 0.12 -21.22 5.16
N THR A 266 0.29 -19.92 5.43
CA THR A 266 -0.70 -18.87 5.19
C THR A 266 -0.97 -18.66 3.69
N TYR A 267 0.05 -18.85 2.85
CA TYR A 267 -0.13 -18.84 1.39
C TYR A 267 -1.17 -19.87 0.94
N THR A 268 -1.05 -21.11 1.40
CA THR A 268 -2.01 -22.19 1.07
C THR A 268 -3.40 -21.90 1.60
N LEU A 269 -3.51 -21.36 2.81
CA LEU A 269 -4.81 -20.97 3.39
C LEU A 269 -5.50 -19.90 2.54
N LEU A 270 -4.79 -18.84 2.20
CA LEU A 270 -5.34 -17.77 1.36
C LEU A 270 -5.71 -18.30 -0.04
N TYR A 271 -4.83 -19.08 -0.67
CA TYR A 271 -5.08 -19.63 -2.00
C TYR A 271 -6.39 -20.43 -2.07
N ASN A 272 -6.59 -21.34 -1.09
CA ASN A 272 -7.80 -22.14 -1.03
C ASN A 272 -9.04 -21.29 -0.75
N LYS A 273 -8.95 -20.33 0.18
CA LYS A 273 -10.06 -19.42 0.51
C LYS A 273 -10.50 -18.59 -0.68
N LEU A 274 -9.55 -18.10 -1.48
CA LEU A 274 -9.81 -17.35 -2.71
C LEU A 274 -10.54 -18.21 -3.73
N ARG A 275 -10.02 -19.41 -3.99
CA ARG A 275 -10.55 -20.34 -4.97
C ARG A 275 -11.96 -20.84 -4.62
N GLU A 276 -12.23 -21.12 -3.35
CA GLU A 276 -13.45 -21.78 -2.90
C GLU A 276 -14.57 -20.79 -2.57
N GLU A 277 -14.24 -19.58 -2.14
CA GLU A 277 -15.24 -18.64 -1.62
C GLU A 277 -15.05 -17.20 -2.11
N TRP A 278 -13.87 -16.60 -1.91
CA TRP A 278 -13.73 -15.15 -1.97
C TRP A 278 -13.83 -14.56 -3.37
N PHE A 279 -13.37 -15.26 -4.40
CA PHE A 279 -13.56 -14.78 -5.76
C PHE A 279 -15.04 -14.72 -6.16
N ALA A 280 -15.86 -15.65 -5.69
CA ALA A 280 -17.31 -15.58 -5.86
C ALA A 280 -17.92 -14.40 -5.11
N GLN A 281 -17.51 -14.21 -3.83
CA GLN A 281 -18.00 -13.13 -2.99
C GLN A 281 -17.57 -11.74 -3.50
N MET A 282 -16.39 -11.61 -4.10
CA MET A 282 -15.92 -10.40 -4.78
C MET A 282 -16.65 -10.13 -6.11
N GLY A 283 -17.41 -11.11 -6.63
CA GLY A 283 -18.15 -10.98 -7.88
C GLY A 283 -17.27 -10.94 -9.13
N VAL A 284 -16.07 -11.56 -9.08
CA VAL A 284 -15.10 -11.48 -10.19
C VAL A 284 -15.16 -12.65 -11.19
N LEU A 285 -15.95 -13.71 -10.87
CA LEU A 285 -15.93 -14.97 -11.64
C LEU A 285 -16.57 -14.87 -13.04
N ASP A 286 -17.64 -14.08 -13.18
CA ASP A 286 -18.55 -14.12 -14.32
C ASP A 286 -18.22 -13.06 -15.39
N HIS A 287 -16.94 -12.66 -15.47
CA HIS A 287 -16.49 -11.66 -16.43
C HIS A 287 -15.50 -12.22 -17.44
N PRO A 288 -15.60 -11.79 -18.72
CA PRO A 288 -14.63 -12.17 -19.76
C PRO A 288 -13.26 -11.52 -19.52
N GLU A 289 -12.21 -12.03 -20.16
CA GLU A 289 -10.85 -11.49 -20.07
C GLU A 289 -10.79 -9.99 -20.38
N THR A 290 -11.57 -9.52 -21.34
CA THR A 290 -11.62 -8.12 -21.78
C THR A 290 -12.17 -7.15 -20.72
N TYR A 291 -12.80 -7.67 -19.65
CA TYR A 291 -13.25 -6.88 -18.51
C TYR A 291 -12.08 -6.47 -17.59
N PHE A 292 -11.01 -7.24 -17.60
CA PHE A 292 -9.87 -7.02 -16.72
C PHE A 292 -8.79 -6.19 -17.41
N TYR A 293 -8.28 -5.18 -16.69
CA TYR A 293 -7.31 -4.23 -17.25
C TYR A 293 -5.92 -4.84 -17.45
N ASN A 294 -5.56 -5.85 -16.63
CA ASN A 294 -4.27 -6.53 -16.71
C ASN A 294 -4.43 -8.01 -17.11
N PRO A 295 -4.14 -8.37 -18.39
CA PRO A 295 -4.26 -9.74 -18.86
C PRO A 295 -3.40 -10.75 -18.08
N ALA A 296 -2.22 -10.34 -17.60
CA ALA A 296 -1.34 -11.23 -16.84
C ALA A 296 -1.92 -11.55 -15.45
N GLU A 297 -2.56 -10.58 -14.79
CA GLU A 297 -3.29 -10.81 -13.53
C GLU A 297 -4.54 -11.65 -13.76
N TYR A 298 -5.27 -11.41 -14.85
CA TYR A 298 -6.39 -12.26 -15.22
C TYR A 298 -5.98 -13.73 -15.40
N GLN A 299 -4.88 -14.02 -16.10
CA GLN A 299 -4.39 -15.39 -16.25
C GLN A 299 -4.01 -16.03 -14.92
N GLN A 300 -3.34 -15.29 -14.01
CA GLN A 300 -3.02 -15.79 -12.66
C GLN A 300 -4.29 -16.09 -11.87
N PHE A 301 -5.27 -15.19 -11.88
CA PHE A 301 -6.58 -15.39 -11.27
C PHE A 301 -7.28 -16.64 -11.83
N ARG A 302 -7.35 -16.81 -13.16
CA ARG A 302 -7.96 -17.98 -13.80
C ARG A 302 -7.25 -19.28 -13.45
N ASN A 303 -5.93 -19.25 -13.31
CA ASN A 303 -5.15 -20.42 -12.86
C ASN A 303 -5.51 -20.82 -11.42
N ILE A 304 -5.67 -19.86 -10.51
CA ILE A 304 -6.12 -20.14 -9.14
C ILE A 304 -7.53 -20.78 -9.16
N CYS A 305 -8.45 -20.28 -9.98
CA CYS A 305 -9.79 -20.84 -10.09
C CYS A 305 -9.79 -22.30 -10.59
N LYS A 306 -8.90 -22.62 -11.54
CA LYS A 306 -8.89 -23.92 -12.23
C LYS A 306 -8.11 -25.00 -11.48
N HIS A 307 -7.08 -24.62 -10.73
CA HIS A 307 -6.09 -25.56 -10.22
C HIS A 307 -5.93 -25.49 -8.70
N PRO A 308 -5.65 -26.59 -8.02
CA PRO A 308 -5.30 -26.58 -6.60
C PRO A 308 -3.90 -25.94 -6.40
N VAL A 309 -3.60 -25.59 -5.16
CA VAL A 309 -2.28 -25.09 -4.78
C VAL A 309 -1.18 -26.08 -5.18
N GLY A 310 -0.06 -25.56 -5.69
CA GLY A 310 1.09 -26.39 -6.11
C GLY A 310 0.95 -27.05 -7.48
N TRP A 311 -0.16 -26.86 -8.20
CA TRP A 311 -0.30 -27.35 -9.57
C TRP A 311 0.78 -26.72 -10.49
N LYS A 312 1.42 -27.59 -11.27
CA LYS A 312 2.37 -27.17 -12.30
C LYS A 312 1.86 -27.72 -13.63
N GLU A 313 1.93 -26.88 -14.65
CA GLU A 313 1.65 -27.29 -16.02
C GLU A 313 2.62 -28.40 -16.42
N GLU A 314 2.12 -29.58 -16.75
CA GLU A 314 2.94 -30.64 -17.34
C GLU A 314 3.42 -30.14 -18.70
N THR A 315 4.68 -29.77 -18.78
CA THR A 315 5.30 -29.54 -20.10
C THR A 315 5.15 -30.80 -20.92
N PRO A 316 4.57 -30.75 -22.12
CA PRO A 316 4.44 -31.95 -22.96
C PRO A 316 5.81 -32.58 -23.13
N ASN A 317 5.92 -33.83 -22.72
CA ASN A 317 7.16 -34.60 -22.79
C ASN A 317 7.47 -34.85 -24.25
N THR A 318 8.30 -34.01 -24.87
CA THR A 318 8.86 -34.25 -26.18
C THR A 318 9.89 -35.39 -26.10
N LYS A 319 9.39 -36.62 -25.87
CA LYS A 319 10.15 -37.84 -26.04
C LYS A 319 9.31 -38.85 -26.79
N THR A 320 9.27 -38.71 -28.10
CA THR A 320 9.19 -39.85 -29.01
C THR A 320 9.81 -39.44 -30.34
N VAL A 321 11.11 -39.40 -30.39
CA VAL A 321 11.82 -39.53 -31.66
C VAL A 321 12.51 -40.89 -31.61
N VAL A 322 11.99 -41.77 -32.46
CA VAL A 322 12.43 -43.09 -32.80
C VAL A 322 13.92 -43.14 -33.02
N LYS A 323 14.61 -44.08 -32.35
CA LYS A 323 15.98 -44.45 -32.67
C LYS A 323 16.08 -45.00 -34.09
N ALA A 324 16.85 -44.32 -34.92
CA ALA A 324 17.50 -44.93 -36.06
C ALA A 324 19.01 -45.04 -35.75
N GLU A 325 19.47 -46.27 -35.72
CA GLU A 325 20.89 -46.62 -35.53
C GLU A 325 21.77 -46.12 -36.68
N SER A 326 22.86 -45.48 -36.40
CA SER A 326 24.04 -45.54 -37.26
C SER A 326 25.32 -45.35 -36.43
N THR A 327 26.15 -46.33 -36.55
CA THR A 327 27.53 -46.46 -36.06
C THR A 327 28.46 -45.35 -36.51
N LYS A 328 29.33 -44.81 -35.62
CA LYS A 328 30.80 -44.69 -35.75
C LYS A 328 31.47 -43.93 -34.58
N LYS A 329 32.68 -44.34 -34.32
CA LYS A 329 33.58 -44.13 -33.17
C LYS A 329 34.19 -42.73 -33.01
N PRO A 330 34.99 -42.48 -31.96
CA PRO A 330 35.01 -41.22 -31.21
C PRO A 330 36.24 -40.34 -31.44
N VAL A 331 36.14 -39.05 -31.18
CA VAL A 331 37.32 -38.17 -30.99
C VAL A 331 36.97 -36.99 -30.05
N GLY A 332 37.82 -36.82 -29.03
CA GLY A 332 38.22 -35.50 -28.51
C GLY A 332 37.47 -34.95 -27.28
N LYS A 333 38.12 -35.01 -26.12
CA LYS A 333 37.79 -34.31 -24.88
C LYS A 333 37.86 -32.80 -25.03
N SER A 334 36.81 -32.07 -24.66
CA SER A 334 36.94 -30.68 -24.25
C SER A 334 36.00 -30.33 -23.06
N LYS A 335 36.48 -29.46 -22.22
CA LYS A 335 36.08 -29.16 -20.84
C LYS A 335 34.63 -28.70 -20.70
N LYS A 336 33.87 -29.35 -19.83
CA LYS A 336 32.58 -28.89 -19.34
C LYS A 336 32.76 -27.65 -18.44
N ARG A 337 32.28 -26.48 -18.87
CA ARG A 337 31.96 -25.35 -17.99
C ARG A 337 30.53 -25.51 -17.49
N SER A 338 30.38 -25.34 -16.18
CA SER A 338 29.13 -25.62 -15.44
C SER A 338 27.98 -24.68 -15.84
N ILE A 339 26.84 -25.26 -16.18
CA ILE A 339 25.58 -24.61 -16.49
C ILE A 339 25.00 -23.83 -15.26
N ARG A 340 25.50 -24.08 -14.07
CA ARG A 340 25.02 -23.39 -12.84
C ARG A 340 25.33 -21.90 -12.81
N ASP A 341 26.42 -21.42 -13.40
CA ASP A 341 26.79 -19.99 -13.38
C ASP A 341 25.98 -19.13 -14.36
N THR A 342 25.38 -19.73 -15.39
CA THR A 342 24.59 -19.02 -16.39
C THR A 342 23.16 -18.80 -15.89
N ILE A 343 22.59 -19.73 -15.12
CA ILE A 343 21.25 -19.64 -14.54
C ILE A 343 21.20 -18.61 -13.40
N GLY A 344 22.26 -18.52 -12.59
CA GLY A 344 22.35 -17.52 -11.50
C GLY A 344 22.35 -16.08 -12.02
N LYS A 345 23.03 -15.80 -13.12
CA LYS A 345 23.08 -14.47 -13.75
C LYS A 345 21.77 -14.10 -14.47
N ALA A 346 21.06 -15.07 -15.03
CA ALA A 346 19.77 -14.85 -15.66
C ALA A 346 18.68 -14.51 -14.64
N ILE A 347 18.66 -15.17 -13.49
CA ILE A 347 17.71 -14.90 -12.39
C ILE A 347 17.95 -13.52 -11.77
N HIS A 348 19.21 -13.09 -11.64
CA HIS A 348 19.53 -11.75 -11.13
C HIS A 348 19.11 -10.65 -12.12
N LYS A 349 19.25 -10.88 -13.42
CA LYS A 349 18.87 -9.94 -14.47
C LYS A 349 17.33 -9.88 -14.69
N LEU A 350 16.61 -10.98 -14.45
CA LEU A 350 15.15 -10.97 -14.46
C LEU A 350 14.56 -10.25 -13.23
N ARG A 351 15.23 -10.34 -12.07
CA ARG A 351 14.79 -9.60 -10.88
C ARG A 351 14.88 -8.08 -11.07
N SER A 352 15.95 -7.57 -11.67
CA SER A 352 16.07 -6.13 -11.93
C SER A 352 15.08 -5.63 -12.99
N LEU A 353 14.75 -6.44 -14.01
CA LEU A 353 13.80 -6.07 -15.07
C LEU A 353 12.33 -6.13 -14.66
N ILE A 354 12.00 -6.86 -13.58
CA ILE A 354 10.62 -6.93 -13.05
C ILE A 354 10.33 -5.79 -12.07
N PHE A 355 11.36 -5.25 -11.40
CA PHE A 355 11.20 -4.14 -10.46
C PHE A 355 11.25 -2.75 -11.11
N ASP A 356 11.80 -2.62 -12.31
CA ASP A 356 11.83 -1.35 -13.06
C ASP A 356 10.61 -1.14 -13.98
N LYS A 357 9.62 -2.04 -13.94
CA LYS A 357 8.39 -1.98 -14.75
C LYS A 357 7.09 -2.18 -13.95
N LEU A 358 7.14 -1.96 -12.64
CA LEU A 358 5.94 -1.91 -11.79
C LEU A 358 5.80 -0.56 -11.13
#